data_4992a8cfe7769b498622d5da72a27108
#
_entry.id   4992a8cfe7769b498622d5da72a27108
#
_cell.length_a   1.000
_cell.length_b   1.000
_cell.length_c   1.000
_cell.angle_alpha   90.00
_cell.angle_beta   90.00
_cell.angle_gamma   90.00
#
_symmetry.space_group_name_H-M   'P 1'
#
loop_
_entity.id
_entity.type
_entity.pdbx_description
1 polymer ?
#
loop_
_entity_poly.entity_id
_entity_poly.type
_entity_poly.pdbx_seq_one_letter_code
_entity_poly.pdbx_strand_id
1 'polypeptide(L)'
;QTCALPIYRPKGTSGAKATATIGTLTATAVYDGVRGNDISIVISADPDEEKTFQVATVVDGSVRDEQTAGKAEELVKNAWVVFSGSGALEATAGKNLSGGKDPSVATTDYAAWLTAMEPYKFDVMVYDGEDKTTIQAVAAFVKRVSNNVGLKCQAVMADASVSNSEWVISVKNGVKLDDGTVLTPQQATWWLGGAEAGALYNQSLTYSRYPNALEASPKLTDAQIEEAIKAGEIVFIDTFDKVKVCTDINTFTSFAVDKGEEYSKNRVMRVLNQFCNDVYEHFSNYFIGKVSNDETGRSLLKGWIVGYLNDMQANSGVQNFEAEDVTVEAGNSIDAVLIAVKIQPVDSIEKIFMTVTVSVNAEAE
;
A
#
# COMPACT_ATOMS: atom_id res chain seq x y z
N GLN A 1 6.10 13.12 -5.98
CA GLN A 1 4.78 12.54 -6.27
C GLN A 1 4.13 12.16 -4.95
N THR A 2 3.11 12.90 -4.55
CA THR A 2 2.20 12.44 -3.50
C THR A 2 1.36 11.31 -4.11
N CYS A 3 1.78 10.07 -3.91
CA CYS A 3 0.98 8.92 -4.26
C CYS A 3 -0.21 8.88 -3.27
N ALA A 4 -1.35 9.47 -3.67
CA ALA A 4 -2.59 9.26 -2.97
C ALA A 4 -3.03 7.83 -3.28
N LEU A 5 -2.74 6.89 -2.38
CA LEU A 5 -3.25 5.54 -2.47
C LEU A 5 -4.78 5.61 -2.38
N PRO A 6 -5.54 5.17 -3.39
CA PRO A 6 -6.98 5.08 -3.25
C PRO A 6 -7.30 4.04 -2.17
N ILE A 7 -7.93 4.49 -1.09
CA ILE A 7 -8.43 3.59 -0.06
C ILE A 7 -9.77 3.04 -0.57
N TYR A 8 -9.77 1.78 -0.98
CA TYR A 8 -10.99 1.07 -1.35
C TYR A 8 -11.49 0.26 -0.16
N ARG A 9 -12.72 0.53 0.25
CA ARG A 9 -13.41 -0.27 1.25
C ARG A 9 -14.31 -1.29 0.54
N PRO A 10 -14.21 -2.59 0.82
CA PRO A 10 -15.20 -3.55 0.36
C PRO A 10 -16.60 -3.14 0.82
N LYS A 11 -17.58 -3.23 -0.08
CA LYS A 11 -18.98 -2.93 0.28
C LYS A 11 -19.52 -4.10 1.09
N GLY A 12 -19.53 -3.96 2.40
CA GLY A 12 -20.22 -4.90 3.28
C GLY A 12 -21.74 -4.73 3.25
N THR A 13 -22.43 -5.63 3.91
CA THR A 13 -23.89 -5.60 4.12
C THR A 13 -24.23 -5.21 5.54
N SER A 14 -25.46 -4.76 5.78
CA SER A 14 -26.00 -4.48 7.13
C SER A 14 -25.36 -3.26 7.85
N GLY A 15 -24.68 -2.37 7.13
CA GLY A 15 -24.31 -1.07 7.63
C GLY A 15 -25.53 -0.21 7.96
N ALA A 16 -25.37 0.72 8.90
CA ALA A 16 -26.40 1.70 9.23
C ALA A 16 -25.81 3.10 9.32
N LYS A 17 -26.58 4.08 8.84
CA LYS A 17 -26.25 5.49 8.98
C LYS A 17 -26.64 5.98 10.36
N ALA A 18 -25.77 6.78 10.97
CA ALA A 18 -26.12 7.50 12.19
C ALA A 18 -27.15 8.59 11.90
N THR A 19 -28.09 8.78 12.82
CA THR A 19 -29.15 9.79 12.70
C THR A 19 -29.34 10.54 13.99
N ALA A 20 -29.79 11.80 13.90
CA ALA A 20 -30.28 12.57 15.02
C ALA A 20 -31.56 13.31 14.62
N THR A 21 -32.57 13.31 15.51
CA THR A 21 -33.77 14.10 15.34
C THR A 21 -33.76 15.23 16.37
N ILE A 22 -33.96 16.46 15.93
CA ILE A 22 -33.98 17.68 16.72
C ILE A 22 -35.25 18.43 16.32
N GLY A 23 -36.30 18.32 17.13
CA GLY A 23 -37.62 18.83 16.75
C GLY A 23 -38.09 18.25 15.43
N THR A 24 -38.29 19.11 14.46
CA THR A 24 -38.73 18.75 13.09
C THR A 24 -37.58 18.38 12.16
N LEU A 25 -36.32 18.66 12.53
CA LEU A 25 -35.13 18.37 11.74
C LEU A 25 -34.63 16.95 12.00
N THR A 26 -34.37 16.20 10.96
CA THR A 26 -33.59 14.94 11.00
C THR A 26 -32.29 15.11 10.25
N ALA A 27 -31.17 14.88 10.93
CA ALA A 27 -29.85 14.86 10.38
C ALA A 27 -29.39 13.40 10.21
N THR A 28 -28.97 13.01 9.01
CA THR A 28 -28.52 11.63 8.70
C THR A 28 -27.11 11.67 8.15
N ALA A 29 -26.20 10.86 8.68
CA ALA A 29 -24.85 10.74 8.15
C ALA A 29 -24.86 10.32 6.67
N VAL A 30 -23.95 10.89 5.85
CA VAL A 30 -23.85 10.56 4.43
C VAL A 30 -23.48 9.09 4.24
N TYR A 31 -22.58 8.55 5.05
CA TYR A 31 -22.08 7.20 4.97
C TYR A 31 -22.50 6.34 6.16
N ASP A 32 -22.62 5.04 5.92
CA ASP A 32 -22.79 4.05 6.97
C ASP A 32 -21.52 3.96 7.81
N GLY A 33 -21.65 3.60 9.06
CA GLY A 33 -20.53 3.33 9.94
C GLY A 33 -20.63 3.98 11.31
N VAL A 34 -19.85 3.46 12.24
CA VAL A 34 -19.78 3.98 13.64
C VAL A 34 -19.25 5.41 13.68
N ARG A 35 -18.45 5.82 12.69
CA ARG A 35 -17.92 7.18 12.57
C ARG A 35 -19.00 8.25 12.48
N GLY A 36 -20.17 7.90 11.94
CA GLY A 36 -21.33 8.80 11.94
C GLY A 36 -21.81 9.21 13.33
N ASN A 37 -21.54 8.39 14.37
CA ASN A 37 -21.94 8.70 15.76
C ASN A 37 -21.11 9.83 16.38
N ASP A 38 -19.94 10.16 15.81
CA ASP A 38 -19.06 11.24 16.28
C ASP A 38 -19.45 12.60 15.68
N ILE A 39 -20.45 12.63 14.79
CA ILE A 39 -20.98 13.86 14.22
C ILE A 39 -22.00 14.46 15.19
N SER A 40 -21.88 15.75 15.47
CA SER A 40 -22.82 16.51 16.29
C SER A 40 -23.42 17.68 15.49
N ILE A 41 -24.70 17.92 15.71
CA ILE A 41 -25.40 19.08 15.15
C ILE A 41 -25.64 20.09 16.28
N VAL A 42 -25.16 21.30 16.09
CA VAL A 42 -25.39 22.45 16.98
C VAL A 42 -26.31 23.43 16.27
N ILE A 43 -27.35 23.88 16.94
CA ILE A 43 -28.30 24.87 16.42
C ILE A 43 -28.41 26.01 17.41
N SER A 44 -27.94 27.18 17.06
CA SER A 44 -28.02 28.41 17.82
C SER A 44 -28.90 29.46 17.14
N ALA A 45 -29.64 30.25 17.91
CA ALA A 45 -30.35 31.37 17.32
C ALA A 45 -29.38 32.36 16.73
N ASP A 46 -29.72 32.91 15.55
CA ASP A 46 -28.95 33.97 14.93
C ASP A 46 -29.12 35.26 15.77
N PRO A 47 -28.00 35.90 16.18
CA PRO A 47 -28.11 37.15 16.98
C PRO A 47 -28.60 38.33 16.18
N ASP A 48 -28.49 38.32 14.87
CA ASP A 48 -28.77 39.46 14.01
C ASP A 48 -30.17 39.39 13.33
N GLU A 49 -30.73 38.18 13.20
CA GLU A 49 -32.01 37.95 12.53
C GLU A 49 -32.98 37.10 13.38
N GLU A 50 -34.14 37.70 13.76
CA GLU A 50 -35.20 36.96 14.44
C GLU A 50 -35.73 35.79 13.60
N LYS A 51 -35.87 34.61 14.22
CA LYS A 51 -36.39 33.37 13.65
C LYS A 51 -35.44 32.67 12.66
N THR A 52 -34.21 33.11 12.56
CA THR A 52 -33.13 32.36 11.88
C THR A 52 -32.19 31.70 12.87
N PHE A 53 -31.55 30.62 12.42
CA PHE A 53 -30.66 29.80 13.23
C PHE A 53 -29.39 29.54 12.44
N GLN A 54 -28.27 29.50 13.16
CA GLN A 54 -27.02 28.97 12.67
C GLN A 54 -26.96 27.47 12.99
N VAL A 55 -26.87 26.65 11.96
CA VAL A 55 -26.79 25.18 12.06
C VAL A 55 -25.39 24.74 11.71
N ALA A 56 -24.63 24.29 12.72
CA ALA A 56 -23.27 23.83 12.56
C ALA A 56 -23.19 22.31 12.59
N THR A 57 -22.47 21.72 11.64
CA THR A 57 -22.06 20.32 11.63
C THR A 57 -20.67 20.23 12.23
N VAL A 58 -20.56 19.57 13.37
CA VAL A 58 -19.32 19.44 14.16
C VAL A 58 -18.81 18.01 14.06
N VAL A 59 -17.54 17.84 13.73
CA VAL A 59 -16.86 16.53 13.68
C VAL A 59 -15.52 16.66 14.39
N ASP A 60 -15.23 15.78 15.34
CA ASP A 60 -14.02 15.82 16.19
C ASP A 60 -13.85 17.17 16.92
N GLY A 61 -14.94 17.72 17.42
CA GLY A 61 -14.92 19.01 18.12
C GLY A 61 -14.66 20.22 17.23
N SER A 62 -14.58 20.06 15.89
CA SER A 62 -14.36 21.13 14.93
C SER A 62 -15.59 21.34 14.06
N VAL A 63 -15.99 22.59 13.86
CA VAL A 63 -17.03 22.95 12.89
C VAL A 63 -16.54 22.65 11.47
N ARG A 64 -17.29 21.84 10.73
CA ARG A 64 -16.96 21.42 9.35
C ARG A 64 -17.86 22.06 8.31
N ASP A 65 -19.03 22.48 8.70
CA ASP A 65 -20.02 23.17 7.87
C ASP A 65 -20.92 24.01 8.76
N GLU A 66 -21.33 25.16 8.28
CA GLU A 66 -22.24 26.09 8.97
C GLU A 66 -23.21 26.68 7.96
N GLN A 67 -24.51 26.65 8.28
CA GLN A 67 -25.58 27.13 7.44
C GLN A 67 -26.53 27.98 8.27
N THR A 68 -27.07 29.04 7.66
CA THR A 68 -28.12 29.89 8.27
C THR A 68 -29.47 29.55 7.63
N ALA A 69 -30.47 29.21 8.46
CA ALA A 69 -31.81 28.83 7.98
C ALA A 69 -32.87 29.13 9.03
N GLY A 70 -34.07 29.47 8.60
CA GLY A 70 -35.25 29.61 9.46
C GLY A 70 -36.01 28.31 9.68
N LYS A 71 -35.90 27.37 8.73
CA LYS A 71 -36.65 26.13 8.69
C LYS A 71 -35.80 24.95 8.26
N ALA A 72 -36.19 23.74 8.64
CA ALA A 72 -35.47 22.50 8.32
C ALA A 72 -35.34 22.23 6.81
N GLU A 73 -36.36 22.59 6.01
CA GLU A 73 -36.37 22.41 4.55
C GLU A 73 -35.44 23.35 3.79
N GLU A 74 -34.89 24.37 4.42
CA GLU A 74 -33.94 25.32 3.83
C GLU A 74 -32.51 24.82 3.89
N LEU A 75 -32.24 23.83 4.77
CA LEU A 75 -30.92 23.26 4.92
C LEU A 75 -30.51 22.36 3.74
N VAL A 76 -29.33 22.56 3.25
CA VAL A 76 -28.73 21.74 2.16
C VAL A 76 -27.77 20.70 2.72
N LYS A 77 -27.70 19.54 2.06
CA LYS A 77 -26.73 18.51 2.41
C LYS A 77 -25.31 19.06 2.32
N ASN A 78 -24.46 18.63 3.22
CA ASN A 78 -23.03 18.88 3.18
C ASN A 78 -22.22 17.57 2.97
N ALA A 79 -20.91 17.61 3.12
CA ALA A 79 -20.04 16.43 2.94
C ALA A 79 -20.26 15.33 4.01
N TRP A 80 -20.87 15.67 5.16
CA TRP A 80 -21.01 14.81 6.33
C TRP A 80 -22.45 14.36 6.59
N VAL A 81 -23.41 15.25 6.35
CA VAL A 81 -24.81 15.07 6.77
C VAL A 81 -25.78 15.46 5.65
N VAL A 82 -26.84 14.68 5.55
CA VAL A 82 -28.06 14.98 4.80
C VAL A 82 -29.12 15.43 5.79
N PHE A 83 -29.66 16.63 5.58
CA PHE A 83 -30.77 17.16 6.37
C PHE A 83 -32.10 16.82 5.73
N SER A 84 -33.10 16.56 6.56
CA SER A 84 -34.49 16.34 6.15
C SER A 84 -35.46 16.79 7.26
N GLY A 85 -36.70 17.03 6.89
CA GLY A 85 -37.73 17.53 7.78
C GLY A 85 -38.33 18.82 7.24
N SER A 86 -39.35 19.35 7.94
CA SER A 86 -39.99 20.60 7.59
C SER A 86 -40.51 21.30 8.84
N GLY A 87 -40.47 22.64 8.82
CA GLY A 87 -40.92 23.49 9.94
C GLY A 87 -39.81 24.19 10.68
N ALA A 88 -40.15 24.86 11.78
CA ALA A 88 -39.21 25.67 12.55
C ALA A 88 -38.10 24.82 13.17
N LEU A 89 -36.89 25.36 13.17
CA LEU A 89 -35.73 24.78 13.84
C LEU A 89 -35.82 25.01 15.35
N GLU A 90 -35.27 24.06 16.12
CA GLU A 90 -35.14 24.13 17.59
C GLU A 90 -33.68 24.24 17.99
N ALA A 91 -33.35 25.18 18.86
CA ALA A 91 -32.00 25.36 19.34
C ALA A 91 -31.50 24.13 20.13
N THR A 92 -30.24 23.73 19.92
CA THR A 92 -29.56 22.70 20.68
C THR A 92 -28.07 23.01 20.82
N ALA A 93 -27.54 22.83 22.02
CA ALA A 93 -26.13 23.02 22.32
C ALA A 93 -25.21 21.94 21.69
N GLY A 94 -25.80 20.88 21.15
CA GLY A 94 -25.12 19.81 20.45
C GLY A 94 -25.90 18.50 20.59
N LYS A 95 -26.26 17.89 19.45
CA LYS A 95 -26.92 16.61 19.40
C LYS A 95 -26.09 15.68 18.54
N ASN A 96 -25.49 14.67 19.16
CA ASN A 96 -24.76 13.66 18.41
C ASN A 96 -25.73 12.77 17.63
N LEU A 97 -25.33 12.42 16.42
CA LEU A 97 -25.97 11.35 15.67
C LEU A 97 -25.71 10.02 16.37
N SER A 98 -26.58 9.04 16.17
CA SER A 98 -26.50 7.73 16.80
C SER A 98 -27.04 6.63 15.89
N GLY A 99 -26.77 5.36 16.23
CA GLY A 99 -27.25 4.21 15.47
C GLY A 99 -26.40 3.86 14.25
N GLY A 100 -25.32 4.58 14.00
CA GLY A 100 -24.35 4.25 12.97
C GLY A 100 -23.67 2.91 13.26
N LYS A 101 -23.61 2.03 12.26
CA LYS A 101 -22.96 0.72 12.35
C LYS A 101 -22.10 0.50 11.13
N ASP A 102 -20.91 -0.05 11.35
CA ASP A 102 -20.07 -0.50 10.26
C ASP A 102 -20.72 -1.68 9.53
N PRO A 103 -20.69 -1.69 8.18
CA PRO A 103 -21.14 -2.86 7.44
C PRO A 103 -20.26 -4.05 7.76
N SER A 104 -20.88 -5.24 7.88
CA SER A 104 -20.16 -6.49 7.97
C SER A 104 -19.61 -6.85 6.60
N VAL A 105 -18.31 -7.09 6.51
CA VAL A 105 -17.63 -7.50 5.27
C VAL A 105 -17.38 -9.00 5.33
N ALA A 106 -17.87 -9.73 4.33
CA ALA A 106 -17.66 -11.17 4.17
C ALA A 106 -16.52 -11.44 3.17
N THR A 107 -15.99 -12.66 3.16
CA THR A 107 -14.97 -13.10 2.18
C THR A 107 -15.41 -12.89 0.72
N THR A 108 -16.73 -13.03 0.44
CA THR A 108 -17.30 -12.76 -0.89
C THR A 108 -17.21 -11.30 -1.30
N ASP A 109 -17.27 -10.37 -0.36
CA ASP A 109 -17.13 -8.94 -0.64
C ASP A 109 -15.69 -8.59 -1.01
N TYR A 110 -14.71 -9.26 -0.39
CA TYR A 110 -13.30 -9.17 -0.79
C TYR A 110 -13.04 -9.75 -2.18
N ALA A 111 -13.68 -10.85 -2.54
CA ALA A 111 -13.59 -11.41 -3.90
C ALA A 111 -14.14 -10.42 -4.96
N ALA A 112 -15.27 -9.78 -4.66
CA ALA A 112 -15.84 -8.74 -5.52
C ALA A 112 -14.92 -7.50 -5.59
N TRP A 113 -14.31 -7.12 -4.48
CA TRP A 113 -13.32 -6.04 -4.43
C TRP A 113 -12.08 -6.35 -5.28
N LEU A 114 -11.49 -7.55 -5.17
CA LEU A 114 -10.35 -7.96 -6.00
C LEU A 114 -10.69 -7.91 -7.50
N THR A 115 -11.89 -8.36 -7.87
CA THR A 115 -12.36 -8.26 -9.25
C THR A 115 -12.48 -6.81 -9.71
N ALA A 116 -12.99 -5.92 -8.85
CA ALA A 116 -13.10 -4.51 -9.16
C ALA A 116 -11.74 -3.80 -9.25
N MET A 117 -10.71 -4.31 -8.57
CA MET A 117 -9.35 -3.76 -8.60
C MET A 117 -8.55 -4.18 -9.83
N GLU A 118 -8.93 -5.26 -10.51
CA GLU A 118 -8.18 -5.82 -11.65
C GLU A 118 -7.91 -4.83 -12.81
N PRO A 119 -8.83 -3.90 -13.17
CA PRO A 119 -8.58 -2.92 -14.22
C PRO A 119 -7.60 -1.80 -13.84
N TYR A 120 -7.24 -1.69 -12.56
CA TYR A 120 -6.39 -0.59 -12.09
C TYR A 120 -4.93 -1.03 -11.98
N LYS A 121 -4.02 -0.13 -12.40
CA LYS A 121 -2.58 -0.31 -12.20
C LYS A 121 -2.22 0.16 -10.79
N PHE A 122 -1.49 -0.67 -10.04
CA PHE A 122 -0.94 -0.36 -8.72
C PHE A 122 0.34 -1.17 -8.50
N ASP A 123 1.26 -0.66 -7.71
CA ASP A 123 2.53 -1.33 -7.40
C ASP A 123 2.41 -2.17 -6.13
N VAL A 124 1.66 -1.70 -5.13
CA VAL A 124 1.47 -2.37 -3.85
C VAL A 124 0.00 -2.37 -3.45
N MET A 125 -0.47 -3.53 -3.01
CA MET A 125 -1.78 -3.73 -2.37
C MET A 125 -1.57 -4.05 -0.90
N VAL A 126 -2.35 -3.43 -0.01
CA VAL A 126 -2.32 -3.72 1.44
C VAL A 126 -3.62 -4.37 1.86
N TYR A 127 -3.52 -5.45 2.63
CA TYR A 127 -4.65 -6.04 3.34
C TYR A 127 -4.30 -6.14 4.82
N ASP A 128 -5.08 -5.47 5.66
CA ASP A 128 -4.89 -5.34 7.10
C ASP A 128 -5.81 -6.23 7.95
N GLY A 129 -6.47 -7.19 7.30
CA GLY A 129 -7.34 -8.15 7.98
C GLY A 129 -6.60 -9.42 8.43
N GLU A 130 -7.31 -10.26 9.19
CA GLU A 130 -6.79 -11.50 9.78
C GLU A 130 -7.36 -12.76 9.13
N ASP A 131 -8.37 -12.61 8.23
CA ASP A 131 -9.02 -13.76 7.61
C ASP A 131 -8.07 -14.47 6.62
N LYS A 132 -7.68 -15.68 6.98
CA LYS A 132 -6.73 -16.48 6.20
C LYS A 132 -7.21 -16.80 4.79
N THR A 133 -8.52 -16.92 4.58
CA THR A 133 -9.09 -17.14 3.26
C THR A 133 -8.91 -15.92 2.37
N THR A 134 -9.12 -14.74 2.92
CA THR A 134 -8.89 -13.46 2.23
C THR A 134 -7.40 -13.24 1.96
N ILE A 135 -6.51 -13.54 2.93
CA ILE A 135 -5.05 -13.49 2.73
C ILE A 135 -4.63 -14.35 1.53
N GLN A 136 -5.12 -15.59 1.46
CA GLN A 136 -4.84 -16.49 0.34
C GLN A 136 -5.41 -15.98 -0.99
N ALA A 137 -6.62 -15.40 -0.97
CA ALA A 137 -7.25 -14.81 -2.15
C ALA A 137 -6.45 -13.60 -2.68
N VAL A 138 -5.99 -12.71 -1.81
CA VAL A 138 -5.13 -11.57 -2.16
C VAL A 138 -3.79 -12.06 -2.72
N ALA A 139 -3.16 -13.04 -2.08
CA ALA A 139 -1.91 -13.64 -2.57
C ALA A 139 -2.06 -14.26 -3.97
N ALA A 140 -3.15 -15.01 -4.18
CA ALA A 140 -3.45 -15.60 -5.49
C ALA A 140 -3.73 -14.53 -6.55
N PHE A 141 -4.41 -13.44 -6.17
CA PHE A 141 -4.73 -12.33 -7.05
C PHE A 141 -3.46 -11.62 -7.54
N VAL A 142 -2.57 -11.16 -6.64
CA VAL A 142 -1.33 -10.47 -7.05
C VAL A 142 -0.42 -11.38 -7.86
N LYS A 143 -0.34 -12.68 -7.52
CA LYS A 143 0.41 -13.68 -8.30
C LYS A 143 -0.15 -13.81 -9.72
N ARG A 144 -1.48 -13.89 -9.87
CA ARG A 144 -2.13 -13.99 -11.18
C ARG A 144 -1.93 -12.71 -12.00
N VAL A 145 -2.13 -11.54 -11.40
CA VAL A 145 -1.94 -10.26 -12.08
C VAL A 145 -0.49 -10.12 -12.55
N SER A 146 0.47 -10.42 -11.68
CA SER A 146 1.90 -10.29 -12.00
C SER A 146 2.37 -11.30 -13.06
N ASN A 147 1.88 -12.54 -13.03
CA ASN A 147 2.37 -13.59 -13.94
C ASN A 147 1.56 -13.69 -15.23
N ASN A 148 0.23 -13.49 -15.18
CA ASN A 148 -0.65 -13.77 -16.32
C ASN A 148 -1.12 -12.50 -17.05
N VAL A 149 -1.33 -11.40 -16.31
CA VAL A 149 -1.72 -10.11 -16.92
C VAL A 149 -0.51 -9.30 -17.34
N GLY A 150 0.63 -9.48 -16.64
CA GLY A 150 1.91 -8.85 -16.95
C GLY A 150 2.20 -7.55 -16.19
N LEU A 151 1.24 -7.03 -15.41
CA LEU A 151 1.46 -5.89 -14.51
C LEU A 151 2.04 -6.39 -13.20
N LYS A 152 3.28 -6.01 -12.90
CA LYS A 152 3.98 -6.47 -11.71
C LYS A 152 3.53 -5.66 -10.50
N CYS A 153 3.07 -6.35 -9.45
CA CYS A 153 2.64 -5.76 -8.19
C CYS A 153 2.90 -6.72 -7.02
N GLN A 154 2.94 -6.19 -5.81
CA GLN A 154 3.11 -6.99 -4.59
C GLN A 154 1.96 -6.71 -3.60
N ALA A 155 1.70 -7.66 -2.69
CA ALA A 155 0.78 -7.47 -1.56
C ALA A 155 1.54 -7.45 -0.24
N VAL A 156 1.19 -6.51 0.64
CA VAL A 156 1.70 -6.42 2.02
C VAL A 156 0.59 -6.82 2.97
N MET A 157 0.82 -7.86 3.75
CA MET A 157 -0.14 -8.46 4.68
C MET A 157 0.58 -8.95 5.95
N ALA A 158 -0.15 -9.22 7.02
CA ALA A 158 0.36 -9.99 8.15
C ALA A 158 -0.04 -11.47 8.01
N ASP A 159 0.68 -12.37 8.69
CA ASP A 159 0.42 -13.82 8.71
C ASP A 159 0.33 -14.50 7.31
N ALA A 160 1.07 -13.97 6.35
CA ALA A 160 1.02 -14.39 4.96
C ALA A 160 2.23 -15.25 4.51
N SER A 161 3.12 -15.66 5.42
CA SER A 161 4.37 -16.41 5.13
C SER A 161 4.11 -17.73 4.37
N VAL A 162 2.97 -18.38 4.62
CA VAL A 162 2.56 -19.59 3.90
C VAL A 162 2.35 -19.41 2.40
N SER A 163 2.29 -18.16 1.91
CA SER A 163 2.11 -17.85 0.49
C SER A 163 3.30 -18.26 -0.37
N ASN A 164 4.51 -18.29 0.21
CA ASN A 164 5.75 -18.69 -0.45
C ASN A 164 5.88 -18.10 -1.86
N SER A 165 5.84 -16.77 -1.93
CA SER A 165 5.73 -16.02 -3.18
C SER A 165 6.49 -14.70 -3.10
N GLU A 166 7.25 -14.39 -4.16
CA GLU A 166 7.92 -13.10 -4.35
C GLU A 166 6.96 -11.91 -4.49
N TRP A 167 5.69 -12.21 -4.73
CA TRP A 167 4.62 -11.21 -4.84
C TRP A 167 3.94 -10.88 -3.52
N VAL A 168 4.36 -11.52 -2.42
CA VAL A 168 3.74 -11.35 -1.11
C VAL A 168 4.78 -11.00 -0.06
N ILE A 169 4.55 -9.92 0.67
CA ILE A 169 5.36 -9.45 1.79
C ILE A 169 4.54 -9.70 3.06
N SER A 170 5.12 -10.42 4.02
CA SER A 170 4.48 -10.76 5.29
C SER A 170 5.10 -10.00 6.45
N VAL A 171 4.28 -9.40 7.32
CA VAL A 171 4.70 -8.69 8.53
C VAL A 171 4.53 -9.60 9.74
N LYS A 172 5.59 -9.74 10.55
CA LYS A 172 5.62 -10.61 11.74
C LYS A 172 5.08 -9.97 13.00
N ASN A 173 5.51 -8.74 13.29
CA ASN A 173 5.18 -8.03 14.52
C ASN A 173 4.75 -6.60 14.25
N GLY A 174 4.16 -5.96 15.25
CA GLY A 174 3.76 -4.58 15.20
C GLY A 174 4.78 -3.63 15.86
N VAL A 175 4.31 -2.43 16.21
CA VAL A 175 5.12 -1.39 16.84
C VAL A 175 4.28 -0.64 17.86
N LYS A 176 4.95 -0.04 18.87
CA LYS A 176 4.37 0.93 19.78
C LYS A 176 4.85 2.33 19.44
N LEU A 177 3.92 3.23 19.24
CA LEU A 177 4.19 4.62 18.85
C LEU A 177 4.50 5.50 20.09
N ASP A 178 5.03 6.70 19.81
CA ASP A 178 5.42 7.69 20.83
C ASP A 178 4.22 8.26 21.61
N ASP A 179 3.01 8.21 21.06
CA ASP A 179 1.77 8.56 21.75
C ASP A 179 1.21 7.43 22.63
N GLY A 180 1.92 6.29 22.72
CA GLY A 180 1.53 5.10 23.46
C GLY A 180 0.62 4.13 22.71
N THR A 181 0.19 4.45 21.49
CA THR A 181 -0.62 3.56 20.65
C THR A 181 0.18 2.32 20.26
N VAL A 182 -0.39 1.14 20.42
CA VAL A 182 0.19 -0.13 19.99
C VAL A 182 -0.49 -0.56 18.69
N LEU A 183 0.28 -0.60 17.61
CA LEU A 183 -0.17 -1.12 16.33
C LEU A 183 0.09 -2.62 16.24
N THR A 184 -0.92 -3.38 15.86
CA THR A 184 -0.80 -4.81 15.57
C THR A 184 0.04 -5.06 14.30
N PRO A 185 0.49 -6.30 14.02
CA PRO A 185 1.14 -6.61 12.75
C PRO A 185 0.30 -6.21 11.52
N GLN A 186 -1.03 -6.39 11.59
CA GLN A 186 -1.96 -6.01 10.53
C GLN A 186 -1.96 -4.49 10.31
N GLN A 187 -2.02 -3.70 11.37
CA GLN A 187 -1.97 -2.24 11.29
C GLN A 187 -0.59 -1.73 10.85
N ALA A 188 0.48 -2.43 11.22
CA ALA A 188 1.84 -2.08 10.80
C ALA A 188 2.05 -2.24 9.27
N THR A 189 1.20 -3.03 8.59
CA THR A 189 1.19 -3.14 7.14
C THR A 189 0.87 -1.81 6.43
N TRP A 190 0.16 -0.88 7.08
CA TRP A 190 -0.19 0.43 6.49
C TRP A 190 1.05 1.24 6.15
N TRP A 191 1.96 1.35 7.12
CA TRP A 191 3.22 2.07 6.89
C TRP A 191 4.12 1.29 5.93
N LEU A 192 4.27 -0.03 6.13
CA LEU A 192 5.15 -0.83 5.29
C LEU A 192 4.70 -0.81 3.83
N GLY A 193 3.39 -0.96 3.57
CA GLY A 193 2.85 -0.89 2.21
C GLY A 193 3.09 0.47 1.54
N GLY A 194 2.96 1.57 2.31
CA GLY A 194 3.31 2.90 1.84
C GLY A 194 4.81 3.08 1.57
N ALA A 195 5.66 2.50 2.43
CA ALA A 195 7.11 2.53 2.28
C ALA A 195 7.57 1.69 1.05
N GLU A 196 6.99 0.51 0.85
CA GLU A 196 7.25 -0.34 -0.32
C GLU A 196 6.85 0.34 -1.64
N ALA A 197 5.67 0.97 -1.67
CA ALA A 197 5.19 1.71 -2.84
C ALA A 197 6.00 2.99 -3.11
N GLY A 198 6.55 3.61 -2.07
CA GLY A 198 7.35 4.84 -2.18
C GLY A 198 8.84 4.61 -2.38
N ALA A 199 9.34 3.39 -2.20
CA ALA A 199 10.75 3.06 -2.37
C ALA A 199 11.15 3.11 -3.85
N LEU A 200 12.29 3.73 -4.14
CA LEU A 200 12.88 3.68 -5.47
C LEU A 200 13.33 2.24 -5.79
N TYR A 201 13.33 1.89 -7.07
CA TYR A 201 13.70 0.52 -7.49
C TYR A 201 15.09 0.08 -7.00
N ASN A 202 16.01 1.01 -6.82
CA ASN A 202 17.37 0.79 -6.32
C ASN A 202 17.53 0.99 -4.81
N GLN A 203 16.42 1.14 -4.06
CA GLN A 203 16.41 1.35 -2.62
C GLN A 203 15.98 0.07 -1.89
N SER A 204 16.67 -0.28 -0.79
CA SER A 204 16.23 -1.29 0.19
C SER A 204 15.56 -0.62 1.39
N LEU A 205 14.55 -1.26 1.94
CA LEU A 205 13.95 -0.85 3.21
C LEU A 205 14.65 -1.51 4.42
N THR A 206 15.66 -2.34 4.22
CA THR A 206 16.48 -2.88 5.31
C THR A 206 17.04 -1.76 6.16
N TYR A 207 16.85 -1.84 7.47
CA TYR A 207 17.19 -0.82 8.47
C TYR A 207 16.50 0.54 8.28
N SER A 208 15.49 0.64 7.43
CA SER A 208 14.63 1.81 7.35
C SER A 208 13.84 1.98 8.65
N ARG A 209 13.76 3.24 9.12
CA ARG A 209 13.10 3.58 10.38
C ARG A 209 11.59 3.59 10.23
N TYR A 210 10.88 2.92 11.18
CA TYR A 210 9.45 3.13 11.35
C TYR A 210 9.21 4.50 12.02
N PRO A 211 8.48 5.44 11.39
CA PRO A 211 8.26 6.77 11.95
C PRO A 211 7.48 6.71 13.26
N ASN A 212 7.86 7.56 14.22
CA ASN A 212 7.19 7.72 15.50
C ASN A 212 7.08 6.44 16.35
N ALA A 213 7.76 5.36 15.98
CA ALA A 213 7.80 4.14 16.78
C ALA A 213 8.90 4.21 17.85
N LEU A 214 8.54 3.87 19.10
CA LEU A 214 9.45 3.79 20.24
C LEU A 214 10.03 2.39 20.41
N GLU A 215 9.18 1.34 20.21
CA GLU A 215 9.58 -0.04 20.38
C GLU A 215 8.81 -0.99 19.46
N ALA A 216 9.44 -2.10 19.10
CA ALA A 216 8.78 -3.21 18.42
C ALA A 216 7.80 -3.92 19.37
N SER A 217 6.65 -4.35 18.87
CA SER A 217 5.61 -4.96 19.70
C SER A 217 4.95 -6.17 19.00
N PRO A 218 5.10 -7.40 19.54
CA PRO A 218 5.98 -7.75 20.65
C PRO A 218 7.47 -7.66 20.26
N LYS A 219 8.35 -7.46 21.25
CA LYS A 219 9.79 -7.64 21.08
C LYS A 219 10.08 -9.12 20.93
N LEU A 220 10.80 -9.45 19.88
CA LEU A 220 11.20 -10.82 19.58
C LEU A 220 12.64 -11.09 20.05
N THR A 221 12.92 -12.32 20.43
CA THR A 221 14.28 -12.78 20.70
C THR A 221 15.03 -13.00 19.36
N ASP A 222 16.37 -13.01 19.40
CA ASP A 222 17.19 -13.26 18.21
C ASP A 222 16.79 -14.56 17.49
N ALA A 223 16.51 -15.63 18.25
CA ALA A 223 16.05 -16.89 17.68
C ALA A 223 14.69 -16.77 16.97
N GLN A 224 13.75 -16.00 17.52
CA GLN A 224 12.45 -15.75 16.89
C GLN A 224 12.58 -14.87 15.66
N ILE A 225 13.48 -13.88 15.67
CA ILE A 225 13.80 -13.03 14.51
C ILE A 225 14.38 -13.91 13.38
N GLU A 226 15.34 -14.78 13.71
CA GLU A 226 15.96 -15.69 12.73
C GLU A 226 14.93 -16.65 12.13
N GLU A 227 14.03 -17.21 12.94
CA GLU A 227 12.93 -18.07 12.48
C GLU A 227 11.97 -17.32 11.54
N ALA A 228 11.57 -16.11 11.90
CA ALA A 228 10.69 -15.29 11.07
C ALA A 228 11.34 -14.93 9.72
N ILE A 229 12.63 -14.56 9.73
CA ILE A 229 13.36 -14.27 8.48
C ILE A 229 13.44 -15.52 7.59
N LYS A 230 13.71 -16.70 8.16
CA LYS A 230 13.70 -17.98 7.43
C LYS A 230 12.33 -18.32 6.86
N ALA A 231 11.26 -17.89 7.52
CA ALA A 231 9.89 -18.03 7.03
C ALA A 231 9.49 -16.95 6.00
N GLY A 232 10.38 -16.01 5.65
CA GLY A 232 10.12 -14.94 4.69
C GLY A 232 9.25 -13.81 5.27
N GLU A 233 9.36 -13.54 6.58
CA GLU A 233 8.60 -12.49 7.26
C GLU A 233 9.47 -11.27 7.55
N ILE A 234 8.96 -10.08 7.28
CA ILE A 234 9.57 -8.82 7.73
C ILE A 234 9.33 -8.67 9.23
N VAL A 235 10.41 -8.36 9.95
CA VAL A 235 10.41 -8.13 11.39
C VAL A 235 10.82 -6.69 11.67
N PHE A 236 10.08 -6.03 12.57
CA PHE A 236 10.51 -4.77 13.17
C PHE A 236 11.35 -5.04 14.41
N ILE A 237 12.52 -4.41 14.48
CA ILE A 237 13.49 -4.59 15.57
C ILE A 237 13.86 -3.25 16.22
N ASP A 238 14.20 -3.29 17.50
CA ASP A 238 14.75 -2.14 18.22
C ASP A 238 16.25 -2.04 17.97
N THR A 239 16.70 -0.91 17.47
CA THR A 239 18.12 -0.64 17.21
C THR A 239 18.46 0.81 17.57
N PHE A 240 19.31 1.01 18.59
CA PHE A 240 19.74 2.35 19.03
C PHE A 240 18.56 3.33 19.22
N ASP A 241 17.60 2.97 20.05
CA ASP A 241 16.39 3.75 20.39
C ASP A 241 15.48 4.05 19.20
N LYS A 242 15.54 3.24 18.16
CA LYS A 242 14.68 3.35 16.97
C LYS A 242 14.17 1.98 16.54
N VAL A 243 12.94 1.96 16.10
CA VAL A 243 12.36 0.78 15.46
C VAL A 243 12.71 0.80 13.97
N LYS A 244 13.23 -0.30 13.48
CA LYS A 244 13.64 -0.47 12.08
C LYS A 244 13.15 -1.78 11.49
N VAL A 245 13.06 -1.82 10.17
CA VAL A 245 12.91 -3.07 9.40
C VAL A 245 14.20 -3.87 9.54
N CYS A 246 14.12 -5.13 9.97
CA CYS A 246 15.31 -5.97 10.11
C CYS A 246 15.96 -6.28 8.76
N THR A 247 15.16 -6.80 7.83
CA THR A 247 15.56 -7.07 6.44
C THR A 247 14.38 -6.95 5.51
N ASP A 248 14.61 -6.47 4.29
CA ASP A 248 13.62 -6.17 3.26
C ASP A 248 13.41 -7.39 2.36
N ILE A 249 12.50 -8.28 2.78
CA ILE A 249 12.25 -9.58 2.15
C ILE A 249 10.76 -9.83 1.91
N ASN A 250 10.49 -10.77 0.99
CA ASN A 250 9.16 -11.30 0.74
C ASN A 250 9.03 -12.76 1.22
N THR A 251 7.88 -13.37 1.01
CA THR A 251 7.59 -14.72 1.52
C THR A 251 8.19 -15.86 0.68
N PHE A 252 8.93 -15.58 -0.38
CA PHE A 252 9.53 -16.62 -1.21
C PHE A 252 10.71 -17.28 -0.51
N THR A 253 10.59 -18.57 -0.19
CA THR A 253 11.59 -19.37 0.54
C THR A 253 11.90 -20.71 -0.11
N SER A 254 11.22 -21.08 -1.20
CA SER A 254 11.46 -22.33 -1.93
C SER A 254 12.38 -22.10 -3.12
N PHE A 255 13.66 -22.03 -2.87
CA PHE A 255 14.67 -21.73 -3.89
C PHE A 255 14.92 -22.90 -4.84
N ALA A 256 15.16 -22.60 -6.11
CA ALA A 256 15.47 -23.54 -7.19
C ALA A 256 16.60 -22.98 -8.05
N VAL A 257 17.12 -23.80 -8.96
CA VAL A 257 18.27 -23.41 -9.83
C VAL A 257 17.93 -22.23 -10.74
N ASP A 258 16.70 -22.18 -11.22
CA ASP A 258 16.17 -21.13 -12.10
C ASP A 258 15.55 -19.95 -11.36
N LYS A 259 15.38 -20.07 -10.05
CA LYS A 259 14.79 -19.04 -9.18
C LYS A 259 15.40 -19.14 -7.78
N GLY A 260 16.50 -18.45 -7.57
CA GLY A 260 17.32 -18.53 -6.37
C GLY A 260 16.88 -17.60 -5.23
N GLU A 261 17.75 -17.49 -4.21
CA GLU A 261 17.50 -16.67 -3.01
C GLU A 261 17.31 -15.18 -3.32
N GLU A 262 17.89 -14.67 -4.40
CA GLU A 262 17.77 -13.29 -4.82
C GLU A 262 16.31 -12.84 -5.03
N TYR A 263 15.41 -13.74 -5.42
CA TYR A 263 13.98 -13.45 -5.56
C TYR A 263 13.27 -13.23 -4.21
N SER A 264 13.89 -13.59 -3.09
CA SER A 264 13.36 -13.29 -1.76
C SER A 264 13.58 -11.82 -1.35
N LYS A 265 14.43 -11.07 -2.06
CA LYS A 265 14.78 -9.68 -1.76
C LYS A 265 13.83 -8.70 -2.44
N ASN A 266 13.15 -7.85 -1.66
CA ASN A 266 12.21 -6.89 -2.23
C ASN A 266 12.91 -5.84 -3.11
N ARG A 267 14.13 -5.43 -2.78
CA ARG A 267 14.91 -4.55 -3.64
C ARG A 267 15.15 -5.16 -5.03
N VAL A 268 15.50 -6.44 -5.09
CA VAL A 268 15.67 -7.17 -6.37
C VAL A 268 14.35 -7.23 -7.11
N MET A 269 13.26 -7.55 -6.41
CA MET A 269 11.93 -7.58 -7.01
C MET A 269 11.49 -6.21 -7.53
N ARG A 270 11.80 -5.11 -6.81
CA ARG A 270 11.50 -3.75 -7.31
C ARG A 270 12.22 -3.42 -8.61
N VAL A 271 13.50 -3.80 -8.74
CA VAL A 271 14.25 -3.65 -10.02
C VAL A 271 13.54 -4.38 -11.16
N LEU A 272 13.19 -5.66 -10.95
CA LEU A 272 12.55 -6.48 -11.97
C LEU A 272 11.13 -5.99 -12.30
N ASN A 273 10.37 -5.59 -11.29
CA ASN A 273 9.02 -5.07 -11.45
C ASN A 273 9.01 -3.74 -12.20
N GLN A 274 9.89 -2.82 -11.83
CA GLN A 274 10.03 -1.53 -12.51
C GLN A 274 10.38 -1.75 -13.99
N PHE A 275 11.40 -2.56 -14.28
CA PHE A 275 11.78 -2.88 -15.65
C PHE A 275 10.60 -3.43 -16.45
N CYS A 276 9.91 -4.46 -15.94
CA CYS A 276 8.79 -5.08 -16.65
C CYS A 276 7.63 -4.11 -16.87
N ASN A 277 7.27 -3.32 -15.86
CA ASN A 277 6.16 -2.38 -15.95
C ASN A 277 6.46 -1.24 -16.93
N ASP A 278 7.68 -0.69 -16.90
CA ASP A 278 8.09 0.40 -17.79
C ASP A 278 8.22 -0.07 -19.24
N VAL A 279 8.74 -1.28 -19.46
CA VAL A 279 8.76 -1.91 -20.78
C VAL A 279 7.34 -2.08 -21.31
N TYR A 280 6.42 -2.60 -20.50
CA TYR A 280 5.02 -2.77 -20.89
C TYR A 280 4.36 -1.43 -21.25
N GLU A 281 4.56 -0.41 -20.41
CA GLU A 281 4.01 0.92 -20.64
C GLU A 281 4.59 1.58 -21.92
N HIS A 282 5.90 1.50 -22.09
CA HIS A 282 6.57 2.06 -23.26
C HIS A 282 6.11 1.37 -24.54
N PHE A 283 6.03 0.05 -24.55
CA PHE A 283 5.59 -0.70 -25.70
C PHE A 283 4.14 -0.40 -26.09
N SER A 284 3.26 -0.32 -25.11
CA SER A 284 1.86 0.04 -25.33
C SER A 284 1.71 1.44 -25.94
N ASN A 285 2.54 2.37 -25.49
CA ASN A 285 2.45 3.76 -25.92
C ASN A 285 3.14 4.04 -27.26
N TYR A 286 4.23 3.32 -27.62
CA TYR A 286 5.08 3.74 -28.72
C TYR A 286 5.33 2.66 -29.79
N PHE A 287 5.15 1.38 -29.50
CA PHE A 287 5.47 0.29 -30.41
C PHE A 287 4.24 -0.48 -30.90
N ILE A 288 3.36 -0.93 -30.02
CA ILE A 288 2.23 -1.77 -30.38
C ILE A 288 1.29 -1.05 -31.34
N GLY A 289 1.12 -1.62 -32.53
CA GLY A 289 0.30 -1.07 -33.59
C GLY A 289 0.87 0.17 -34.31
N LYS A 290 2.10 0.60 -33.98
CA LYS A 290 2.73 1.82 -34.51
C LYS A 290 4.03 1.57 -35.28
N VAL A 291 4.82 0.58 -34.84
CA VAL A 291 6.11 0.24 -35.43
C VAL A 291 5.98 -1.06 -36.22
N SER A 292 6.55 -1.10 -37.42
CA SER A 292 6.56 -2.30 -38.27
C SER A 292 7.40 -3.42 -37.64
N ASN A 293 6.94 -4.67 -37.75
CA ASN A 293 7.72 -5.83 -37.30
C ASN A 293 8.72 -6.27 -38.36
N ASP A 294 9.66 -5.40 -38.71
CA ASP A 294 10.80 -5.66 -39.57
C ASP A 294 12.12 -5.55 -38.77
N GLU A 295 13.24 -5.71 -39.42
CA GLU A 295 14.56 -5.64 -38.79
C GLU A 295 14.82 -4.26 -38.16
N THR A 296 14.37 -3.19 -38.80
CA THR A 296 14.51 -1.82 -38.30
C THR A 296 13.68 -1.61 -37.06
N GLY A 297 12.40 -2.03 -37.06
CA GLY A 297 11.51 -1.91 -35.91
C GLY A 297 12.02 -2.71 -34.72
N ARG A 298 12.50 -3.93 -34.94
CA ARG A 298 13.11 -4.75 -33.86
C ARG A 298 14.41 -4.15 -33.34
N SER A 299 15.22 -3.54 -34.17
CA SER A 299 16.43 -2.82 -33.75
C SER A 299 16.12 -1.58 -32.93
N LEU A 300 15.08 -0.81 -33.29
CA LEU A 300 14.61 0.33 -32.47
C LEU A 300 14.15 -0.13 -31.09
N LEU A 301 13.41 -1.23 -31.02
CA LEU A 301 12.94 -1.82 -29.78
C LEU A 301 14.11 -2.27 -28.89
N LYS A 302 15.08 -2.99 -29.47
CA LYS A 302 16.33 -3.38 -28.78
C LYS A 302 17.06 -2.14 -28.26
N GLY A 303 17.24 -1.12 -29.11
CA GLY A 303 17.95 0.11 -28.74
C GLY A 303 17.34 0.82 -27.53
N TRP A 304 15.99 0.86 -27.45
CA TRP A 304 15.32 1.44 -26.30
C TRP A 304 15.55 0.62 -25.02
N ILE A 305 15.42 -0.72 -25.07
CA ILE A 305 15.65 -1.59 -23.90
C ILE A 305 17.10 -1.45 -23.41
N VAL A 306 18.07 -1.44 -24.33
CA VAL A 306 19.49 -1.26 -23.99
C VAL A 306 19.74 0.10 -23.35
N GLY A 307 19.15 1.17 -23.87
CA GLY A 307 19.23 2.51 -23.28
C GLY A 307 18.66 2.53 -21.85
N TYR A 308 17.48 1.95 -21.66
CA TYR A 308 16.82 1.88 -20.36
C TYR A 308 17.65 1.10 -19.31
N LEU A 309 18.22 -0.06 -19.68
CA LEU A 309 19.05 -0.86 -18.78
C LEU A 309 20.40 -0.20 -18.47
N ASN A 310 20.98 0.56 -19.42
CA ASN A 310 22.16 1.40 -19.15
C ASN A 310 21.85 2.49 -18.11
N ASP A 311 20.67 3.12 -18.18
CA ASP A 311 20.23 4.09 -17.18
C ASP A 311 20.03 3.42 -15.82
N MET A 312 19.43 2.23 -15.77
CA MET A 312 19.32 1.45 -14.53
C MET A 312 20.69 1.07 -13.97
N GLN A 313 21.68 0.74 -14.82
CA GLN A 313 23.05 0.43 -14.40
C GLN A 313 23.76 1.67 -13.85
N ALA A 314 23.63 2.81 -14.50
CA ALA A 314 24.18 4.08 -14.02
C ALA A 314 23.61 4.48 -12.64
N ASN A 315 22.41 4.07 -12.35
CA ASN A 315 21.72 4.32 -11.07
C ASN A 315 21.82 3.13 -10.08
N SER A 316 22.73 2.18 -10.30
CA SER A 316 22.95 1.03 -9.40
C SER A 316 21.70 0.14 -9.18
N GLY A 317 20.82 0.07 -10.15
CA GLY A 317 19.71 -0.90 -10.16
C GLY A 317 20.15 -2.27 -10.65
N VAL A 318 20.98 -2.28 -11.71
CA VAL A 318 21.58 -3.48 -12.28
C VAL A 318 23.10 -3.31 -12.39
N GLN A 319 23.82 -4.41 -12.62
CA GLN A 319 25.26 -4.42 -12.83
C GLN A 319 25.65 -5.38 -13.94
N ASN A 320 26.86 -5.20 -14.48
CA ASN A 320 27.47 -6.06 -15.54
C ASN A 320 26.57 -6.23 -16.76
N PHE A 321 25.76 -5.21 -17.08
CA PHE A 321 24.89 -5.24 -18.24
C PHE A 321 25.64 -4.83 -19.50
N GLU A 322 25.45 -5.61 -20.57
CA GLU A 322 25.97 -5.34 -21.91
C GLU A 322 24.83 -5.41 -22.95
N ALA A 323 24.98 -4.74 -24.09
CA ALA A 323 23.93 -4.69 -25.12
C ALA A 323 23.58 -6.07 -25.70
N GLU A 324 24.50 -7.02 -25.60
CA GLU A 324 24.37 -8.42 -26.04
C GLU A 324 23.43 -9.22 -25.12
N ASP A 325 23.20 -8.77 -23.89
CA ASP A 325 22.24 -9.37 -22.97
C ASP A 325 20.78 -9.18 -23.39
N VAL A 326 20.54 -8.33 -24.40
CA VAL A 326 19.21 -8.11 -24.99
C VAL A 326 19.17 -8.72 -26.38
N THR A 327 18.24 -9.66 -26.60
CA THR A 327 17.90 -10.16 -27.93
C THR A 327 16.46 -9.81 -28.27
N VAL A 328 16.23 -9.41 -29.53
CA VAL A 328 14.91 -9.09 -30.08
C VAL A 328 14.78 -9.77 -31.42
N GLU A 329 13.93 -10.77 -31.49
CA GLU A 329 13.78 -11.63 -32.67
C GLU A 329 12.34 -11.64 -33.19
N ALA A 330 12.13 -12.06 -34.43
CA ALA A 330 10.78 -12.30 -34.93
C ALA A 330 10.14 -13.46 -34.18
N GLY A 331 8.88 -13.30 -33.83
CA GLY A 331 8.10 -14.36 -33.22
C GLY A 331 7.49 -15.34 -34.23
N ASN A 332 6.66 -16.25 -33.73
CA ASN A 332 6.05 -17.30 -34.55
C ASN A 332 4.92 -16.80 -35.47
N SER A 333 4.47 -15.57 -35.31
CA SER A 333 3.50 -14.91 -36.20
C SER A 333 4.08 -13.60 -36.73
N ILE A 334 3.52 -13.08 -37.82
CA ILE A 334 4.02 -11.86 -38.48
C ILE A 334 3.95 -10.61 -37.62
N ASP A 335 3.14 -10.63 -36.58
CA ASP A 335 2.88 -9.54 -35.64
C ASP A 335 3.56 -9.77 -34.28
N ALA A 336 4.27 -10.89 -34.10
CA ALA A 336 4.91 -11.25 -32.84
C ALA A 336 6.41 -10.91 -32.82
N VAL A 337 6.90 -10.53 -31.65
CA VAL A 337 8.33 -10.31 -31.37
C VAL A 337 8.68 -11.10 -30.10
N LEU A 338 9.82 -11.79 -30.13
CA LEU A 338 10.41 -12.47 -28.98
C LEU A 338 11.52 -11.61 -28.40
N ILE A 339 11.45 -11.36 -27.11
CA ILE A 339 12.44 -10.56 -26.38
C ILE A 339 13.01 -11.42 -25.25
N ALA A 340 14.33 -11.56 -25.20
CA ALA A 340 15.02 -12.12 -24.04
C ALA A 340 16.02 -11.11 -23.50
N VAL A 341 16.03 -10.96 -22.19
CA VAL A 341 16.89 -10.01 -21.47
C VAL A 341 17.51 -10.72 -20.28
N LYS A 342 18.83 -10.57 -20.12
CA LYS A 342 19.54 -10.98 -18.91
C LYS A 342 19.75 -9.75 -18.05
N ILE A 343 19.33 -9.83 -16.81
CA ILE A 343 19.43 -8.75 -15.84
C ILE A 343 20.11 -9.30 -14.58
N GLN A 344 21.13 -8.61 -14.11
CA GLN A 344 21.75 -8.85 -12.81
C GLN A 344 21.41 -7.69 -11.87
N PRO A 345 20.36 -7.78 -11.04
CA PRO A 345 20.02 -6.75 -10.07
C PRO A 345 21.14 -6.58 -9.03
N VAL A 346 21.28 -5.34 -8.53
CA VAL A 346 22.18 -5.03 -7.41
C VAL A 346 21.38 -5.08 -6.12
N ASP A 347 21.87 -5.80 -5.12
CA ASP A 347 21.29 -5.74 -3.77
C ASP A 347 22.07 -4.78 -2.85
N SER A 348 21.50 -4.44 -1.69
CA SER A 348 22.16 -3.60 -0.68
C SER A 348 23.14 -4.39 0.17
N ILE A 349 24.11 -3.71 0.76
CA ILE A 349 24.98 -4.32 1.78
C ILE A 349 24.14 -4.51 3.04
N GLU A 350 23.84 -5.76 3.39
CA GLU A 350 23.03 -6.10 4.57
C GLU A 350 23.82 -6.92 5.60
N LYS A 351 24.86 -7.66 5.16
CA LYS A 351 25.67 -8.52 6.02
C LYS A 351 27.12 -8.05 5.98
N ILE A 352 27.67 -7.67 7.15
CA ILE A 352 29.05 -7.21 7.30
C ILE A 352 29.80 -8.21 8.18
N PHE A 353 30.77 -8.90 7.63
CA PHE A 353 31.68 -9.77 8.37
C PHE A 353 33.01 -9.04 8.52
N MET A 354 33.42 -8.74 9.77
CA MET A 354 34.64 -7.99 10.05
C MET A 354 35.57 -8.81 10.96
N THR A 355 36.79 -8.97 10.53
CA THR A 355 37.86 -9.55 11.37
C THR A 355 38.80 -8.44 11.78
N VAL A 356 38.99 -8.27 13.08
CA VAL A 356 39.96 -7.34 13.64
C VAL A 356 41.12 -8.12 14.22
N THR A 357 42.33 -7.89 13.71
CA THR A 357 43.57 -8.47 14.25
C THR A 357 44.32 -7.39 15.01
N VAL A 358 44.61 -7.64 16.29
CA VAL A 358 45.44 -6.76 17.12
C VAL A 358 46.89 -7.27 17.04
N SER A 359 47.74 -6.43 16.50
CA SER A 359 49.22 -6.68 16.56
C SER A 359 49.77 -6.09 17.85
N VAL A 360 50.43 -6.94 18.67
CA VAL A 360 50.95 -6.54 20.01
C VAL A 360 52.42 -6.17 19.97
N ASN A 361 53.11 -6.45 18.85
CA ASN A 361 54.53 -6.10 18.66
C ASN A 361 54.71 -5.48 17.28
N ALA A 362 54.94 -4.15 17.25
CA ALA A 362 55.75 -3.59 16.20
C ALA A 362 57.21 -3.95 16.59
N GLU A 363 57.81 -4.91 15.90
CA GLU A 363 59.26 -5.01 15.96
C GLU A 363 59.82 -3.76 15.39
N ALA A 364 60.47 -2.98 16.26
CA ALA A 364 61.28 -1.85 15.82
C ALA A 364 62.51 -2.40 15.12
N GLU A 365 62.59 -2.27 13.81
CA GLU A 365 63.88 -2.23 13.10
C GLU A 365 64.41 -0.80 13.04
#